data_7120185947d7500792c5c5e622d38851
#
_entry.id   7120185947d7500792c5c5e622d38851
#
_cell.length_a   1.000
_cell.length_b   1.000
_cell.length_c   1.000
_cell.angle_alpha   90.00
_cell.angle_beta   90.00
_cell.angle_gamma   90.00
#
_symmetry.space_group_name_H-M   'P 1'
#
loop_
_entity.id
_entity.type
_entity.pdbx_description
1 polymer ?
#
loop_
_entity_poly.entity_id
_entity_poly.type
_entity_poly.pdbx_seq_one_letter_code
_entity_poly.pdbx_strand_id
1 'polypeptide(L)'
;MIHIRNAFTDDIPIIRDIAYKTWPIAFRDILKAQQIDYMLDMMYSAASLAEQIDIKGHRFLLAFFYDLENTNNESGHRECRYIGYSSYELNFSGTGKTKIHKIYILPKYQGSGCGKAMIKEIEKIARFNNNSTLSLNVNRNNRAITFYKNFGFKIINEENIDIGNGFFMEDFVMEKVL
;
A
#
# COMPACT_ATOMS: atom_id res chain seq x y z
N MET A 1 -7.27 10.68 -15.81
CA MET A 1 -5.86 10.77 -15.33
C MET A 1 -5.82 10.36 -13.88
N ILE A 2 -4.84 9.52 -13.47
CA ILE A 2 -4.65 9.12 -12.06
C ILE A 2 -3.93 10.25 -11.32
N HIS A 3 -4.49 10.68 -10.20
CA HIS A 3 -3.91 11.65 -9.29
C HIS A 3 -3.45 10.95 -8.01
N ILE A 4 -2.38 11.45 -7.39
CA ILE A 4 -1.84 10.93 -6.13
C ILE A 4 -1.67 12.11 -5.18
N ARG A 5 -2.08 11.92 -3.93
CA ARG A 5 -1.88 12.89 -2.84
C ARG A 5 -1.44 12.20 -1.56
N ASN A 6 -0.85 12.95 -0.66
CA ASN A 6 -0.65 12.49 0.71
C ASN A 6 -2.00 12.24 1.40
N ALA A 7 -2.00 11.25 2.28
CA ALA A 7 -3.12 10.94 3.15
C ALA A 7 -2.70 11.14 4.62
N PHE A 8 -3.66 11.57 5.41
CA PHE A 8 -3.52 11.90 6.82
C PHE A 8 -4.55 11.12 7.65
N THR A 9 -4.61 11.38 8.95
CA THR A 9 -5.53 10.68 9.87
C THR A 9 -7.01 10.83 9.47
N ASP A 10 -7.42 11.96 8.91
CA ASP A 10 -8.78 12.16 8.41
C ASP A 10 -9.15 11.25 7.22
N ASP A 11 -8.14 10.70 6.53
CA ASP A 11 -8.32 9.79 5.41
C ASP A 11 -8.43 8.29 5.84
N ILE A 12 -8.30 8.00 7.12
CA ILE A 12 -8.40 6.62 7.63
C ILE A 12 -9.66 5.90 7.15
N PRO A 13 -10.87 6.51 7.14
CA PRO A 13 -12.06 5.84 6.61
C PRO A 13 -11.90 5.38 5.15
N ILE A 14 -11.25 6.19 4.31
CA ILE A 14 -11.01 5.88 2.90
C ILE A 14 -10.03 4.72 2.75
N ILE A 15 -8.93 4.75 3.50
CA ILE A 15 -7.91 3.68 3.51
C ILE A 15 -8.54 2.35 3.94
N ARG A 16 -9.33 2.38 5.00
CA ARG A 16 -10.06 1.20 5.51
C ARG A 16 -11.03 0.64 4.48
N ASP A 17 -11.85 1.48 3.89
CA ASP A 17 -12.82 1.06 2.87
C ASP A 17 -12.13 0.32 1.70
N ILE A 18 -11.02 0.85 1.21
CA ILE A 18 -10.24 0.20 0.16
C ILE A 18 -9.62 -1.11 0.67
N ALA A 19 -9.05 -1.14 1.87
CA ALA A 19 -8.43 -2.34 2.44
C ALA A 19 -9.46 -3.48 2.57
N TYR A 20 -10.61 -3.22 3.16
CA TYR A 20 -11.66 -4.23 3.37
C TYR A 20 -12.29 -4.73 2.06
N LYS A 21 -12.24 -3.93 0.98
CA LYS A 21 -12.67 -4.35 -0.36
C LYS A 21 -11.61 -5.14 -1.12
N THR A 22 -10.33 -4.90 -0.84
CA THR A 22 -9.22 -5.51 -1.61
C THR A 22 -8.68 -6.78 -0.97
N TRP A 23 -8.52 -6.82 0.34
CA TRP A 23 -7.89 -7.93 1.05
C TRP A 23 -8.57 -9.28 0.84
N PRO A 24 -9.91 -9.42 1.00
CA PRO A 24 -10.59 -10.69 0.79
C PRO A 24 -10.43 -11.23 -0.63
N ILE A 25 -10.24 -10.35 -1.62
CA ILE A 25 -10.06 -10.75 -3.03
C ILE A 25 -8.58 -11.08 -3.30
N ALA A 26 -7.66 -10.27 -2.79
CA ALA A 26 -6.23 -10.43 -3.05
C ALA A 26 -5.64 -11.68 -2.39
N PHE A 27 -6.17 -12.09 -1.24
CA PHE A 27 -5.59 -13.14 -0.41
C PHE A 27 -6.45 -14.41 -0.28
N ARG A 28 -7.65 -14.47 -0.88
CA ARG A 28 -8.57 -15.61 -0.76
C ARG A 28 -7.94 -16.97 -1.13
N ASP A 29 -7.02 -16.98 -2.09
CA ASP A 29 -6.38 -18.21 -2.59
C ASP A 29 -5.02 -18.45 -1.87
N ILE A 30 -4.62 -17.58 -0.94
CA ILE A 30 -3.31 -17.57 -0.28
C ILE A 30 -3.47 -17.82 1.23
N LEU A 31 -4.43 -17.14 1.85
CA LEU A 31 -4.65 -17.16 3.30
C LEU A 31 -6.04 -17.71 3.64
N LYS A 32 -6.17 -18.27 4.84
CA LYS A 32 -7.48 -18.66 5.39
C LYS A 32 -8.30 -17.40 5.70
N ALA A 33 -9.64 -17.49 5.56
CA ALA A 33 -10.53 -16.37 5.85
C ALA A 33 -10.29 -15.78 7.25
N GLN A 34 -10.18 -16.64 8.27
CA GLN A 34 -9.88 -16.22 9.65
C GLN A 34 -8.57 -15.43 9.79
N GLN A 35 -7.54 -15.78 9.00
CA GLN A 35 -6.29 -15.04 9.00
C GLN A 35 -6.46 -13.67 8.33
N ILE A 36 -7.24 -13.60 7.24
CA ILE A 36 -7.56 -12.33 6.57
C ILE A 36 -8.27 -11.38 7.53
N ASP A 37 -9.30 -11.87 8.23
CA ASP A 37 -10.07 -11.10 9.21
C ASP A 37 -9.18 -10.61 10.35
N TYR A 38 -8.34 -11.49 10.91
CA TYR A 38 -7.38 -11.14 11.95
C TYR A 38 -6.40 -10.05 11.49
N MET A 39 -5.85 -10.18 10.29
CA MET A 39 -4.89 -9.21 9.75
C MET A 39 -5.55 -7.87 9.42
N LEU A 40 -6.80 -7.88 8.93
CA LEU A 40 -7.56 -6.65 8.70
C LEU A 40 -7.82 -5.91 10.02
N ASP A 41 -8.21 -6.60 11.08
CA ASP A 41 -8.42 -5.98 12.38
C ASP A 41 -7.11 -5.44 12.97
N MET A 42 -6.04 -6.25 12.95
CA MET A 42 -4.72 -5.89 13.48
C MET A 42 -4.10 -4.69 12.77
N MET A 43 -4.18 -4.61 11.43
CA MET A 43 -3.46 -3.61 10.64
C MET A 43 -4.31 -2.44 10.17
N TYR A 44 -5.65 -2.59 10.13
CA TYR A 44 -6.56 -1.60 9.53
C TYR A 44 -7.69 -1.16 10.46
N SER A 45 -7.65 -1.50 11.75
CA SER A 45 -8.47 -0.79 12.72
C SER A 45 -8.12 0.71 12.71
N ALA A 46 -9.08 1.58 13.03
CA ALA A 46 -8.83 3.02 13.02
C ALA A 46 -7.66 3.40 13.95
N ALA A 47 -7.60 2.76 15.13
CA ALA A 47 -6.51 2.96 16.09
C ALA A 47 -5.15 2.53 15.53
N SER A 48 -5.10 1.35 14.88
CA SER A 48 -3.85 0.84 14.28
C SER A 48 -3.35 1.75 13.15
N LEU A 49 -4.24 2.27 12.31
CA LEU A 49 -3.84 3.20 11.24
C LEU A 49 -3.38 4.55 11.79
N ALA A 50 -4.04 5.07 12.82
CA ALA A 50 -3.61 6.29 13.49
C ALA A 50 -2.20 6.11 14.11
N GLU A 51 -1.97 5.00 14.82
CA GLU A 51 -0.65 4.67 15.36
C GLU A 51 0.44 4.56 14.26
N GLN A 52 0.11 3.94 13.12
CA GLN A 52 1.04 3.85 11.99
C GLN A 52 1.41 5.23 11.44
N ILE A 53 0.46 6.15 11.34
CA ILE A 53 0.68 7.51 10.83
C ILE A 53 1.43 8.37 11.85
N ASP A 54 0.92 8.43 13.08
CA ASP A 54 1.36 9.42 14.07
C ASP A 54 2.60 8.97 14.85
N ILE A 55 2.81 7.65 15.01
CA ILE A 55 3.86 7.11 15.89
C ILE A 55 4.90 6.32 15.11
N LYS A 56 4.48 5.42 14.20
CA LYS A 56 5.39 4.51 13.48
C LYS A 56 6.04 5.14 12.24
N GLY A 57 5.74 6.40 11.92
CA GLY A 57 6.36 7.09 10.80
C GLY A 57 5.90 6.62 9.41
N HIS A 58 4.82 5.84 9.34
CA HIS A 58 4.27 5.45 8.05
C HIS A 58 3.59 6.64 7.36
N ARG A 59 4.00 6.91 6.14
CA ARG A 59 3.38 7.93 5.29
C ARG A 59 2.47 7.24 4.30
N PHE A 60 1.27 7.79 4.11
CA PHE A 60 0.28 7.22 3.23
C PHE A 60 0.04 8.10 2.00
N LEU A 61 -0.20 7.45 0.87
CA LEU A 61 -0.64 8.06 -0.38
C LEU A 61 -1.99 7.50 -0.79
N LEU A 62 -2.86 8.36 -1.31
CA LEU A 62 -4.12 7.98 -1.94
C LEU A 62 -4.05 8.25 -3.44
N ALA A 63 -4.49 7.28 -4.24
CA ALA A 63 -4.71 7.46 -5.67
C ALA A 63 -6.19 7.62 -5.96
N PHE A 64 -6.51 8.54 -6.86
CA PHE A 64 -7.89 8.88 -7.20
C PHE A 64 -8.03 9.39 -8.63
N PHE A 65 -9.28 9.37 -9.13
CA PHE A 65 -9.72 10.12 -10.30
C PHE A 65 -10.64 11.26 -9.85
N TYR A 66 -10.63 12.34 -10.59
CA TYR A 66 -11.75 13.29 -10.52
C TYR A 66 -12.95 12.70 -11.27
N ASP A 67 -14.10 12.73 -10.63
CA ASP A 67 -15.35 12.33 -11.29
C ASP A 67 -15.77 13.46 -12.24
N LEU A 68 -15.71 13.17 -13.55
CA LEU A 68 -16.07 14.14 -14.59
C LEU A 68 -17.58 14.19 -14.84
N GLU A 69 -18.33 13.21 -14.30
CA GLU A 69 -19.78 13.10 -14.52
C GLU A 69 -20.60 13.95 -13.53
N ASN A 70 -19.99 14.36 -12.41
CA ASN A 70 -20.66 15.12 -11.33
C ASN A 70 -20.25 16.61 -11.33
N THR A 71 -20.33 17.27 -12.50
CA THR A 71 -20.04 18.72 -12.61
C THR A 71 -21.19 19.62 -12.13
N ASN A 72 -22.30 19.07 -11.66
CA ASN A 72 -23.52 19.81 -11.34
C ASN A 72 -23.71 20.13 -9.84
N ASN A 73 -22.70 20.01 -9.01
CA ASN A 73 -22.78 20.46 -7.63
C ASN A 73 -22.59 21.97 -7.57
N GLU A 74 -23.56 22.70 -7.04
CA GLU A 74 -23.56 24.16 -6.84
C GLU A 74 -22.34 24.73 -6.08
N SER A 75 -21.55 23.82 -5.45
CA SER A 75 -20.32 24.14 -4.70
C SER A 75 -19.04 24.17 -5.54
N GLY A 76 -19.08 23.78 -6.82
CA GLY A 76 -17.89 23.74 -7.69
C GLY A 76 -16.81 22.73 -7.29
N HIS A 77 -17.06 21.88 -6.31
CA HIS A 77 -16.12 20.87 -5.84
C HIS A 77 -16.23 19.63 -6.74
N ARG A 78 -15.09 19.25 -7.36
CA ARG A 78 -15.01 17.99 -8.10
C ARG A 78 -14.98 16.84 -7.11
N GLU A 79 -15.92 15.94 -7.22
CA GLU A 79 -15.94 14.72 -6.42
C GLU A 79 -14.75 13.82 -6.80
N CYS A 80 -14.06 13.27 -5.79
CA CYS A 80 -12.91 12.40 -5.99
C CYS A 80 -13.31 10.93 -5.78
N ARG A 81 -13.02 10.09 -6.76
CA ARG A 81 -13.17 8.64 -6.63
C ARG A 81 -11.83 8.01 -6.27
N TYR A 82 -11.67 7.63 -5.01
CA TYR A 82 -10.46 6.96 -4.54
C TYR A 82 -10.41 5.52 -5.04
N ILE A 83 -9.25 5.10 -5.55
CA ILE A 83 -9.08 3.81 -6.25
C ILE A 83 -8.00 2.92 -5.65
N GLY A 84 -7.15 3.47 -4.78
CA GLY A 84 -6.07 2.74 -4.16
C GLY A 84 -5.32 3.57 -3.13
N TYR A 85 -4.50 2.90 -2.35
CA TYR A 85 -3.59 3.54 -1.41
C TYR A 85 -2.26 2.80 -1.34
N SER A 86 -1.24 3.50 -0.88
CA SER A 86 0.04 2.93 -0.50
C SER A 86 0.52 3.50 0.83
N SER A 87 1.40 2.76 1.52
CA SER A 87 2.13 3.33 2.65
C SER A 87 3.61 2.98 2.58
N TYR A 88 4.44 3.90 3.06
CA TYR A 88 5.88 3.76 3.06
C TYR A 88 6.49 4.44 4.28
N GLU A 89 7.71 4.05 4.61
CA GLU A 89 8.52 4.62 5.68
C GLU A 89 9.89 4.98 5.13
N LEU A 90 10.31 6.23 5.35
CA LEU A 90 11.63 6.73 4.94
C LEU A 90 12.69 6.30 5.95
N ASN A 91 13.89 6.05 5.46
CA ASN A 91 15.04 5.68 6.26
C ASN A 91 14.75 4.52 7.23
N PHE A 92 14.02 3.52 6.72
CA PHE A 92 13.59 2.36 7.50
C PHE A 92 14.75 1.76 8.31
N SER A 93 14.56 1.67 9.62
CA SER A 93 15.60 1.18 10.58
C SER A 93 16.95 1.88 10.44
N GLY A 94 17.02 3.14 9.98
CA GLY A 94 18.25 3.90 9.83
C GLY A 94 19.16 3.43 8.69
N THR A 95 18.63 2.66 7.72
CA THR A 95 19.43 1.98 6.69
C THR A 95 19.57 2.77 5.39
N GLY A 96 19.00 3.96 5.28
CA GLY A 96 18.93 4.72 4.02
C GLY A 96 18.01 4.09 2.97
N LYS A 97 17.13 3.18 3.39
CA LYS A 97 16.13 2.54 2.54
C LYS A 97 14.75 3.12 2.81
N THR A 98 13.90 3.16 1.79
CA THR A 98 12.48 3.41 1.92
C THR A 98 11.73 2.08 1.90
N LYS A 99 11.04 1.73 2.99
CA LYS A 99 10.21 0.53 3.07
C LYS A 99 8.81 0.85 2.57
N ILE A 100 8.36 0.10 1.57
CA ILE A 100 6.97 0.10 1.13
C ILE A 100 6.24 -0.96 1.95
N HIS A 101 5.30 -0.52 2.80
CA HIS A 101 4.52 -1.42 3.65
C HIS A 101 3.25 -1.93 2.96
N LYS A 102 2.64 -1.08 2.13
CA LYS A 102 1.33 -1.36 1.53
C LYS A 102 1.22 -0.76 0.14
N ILE A 103 0.66 -1.51 -0.81
CA ILE A 103 0.15 -1.01 -2.10
C ILE A 103 -1.10 -1.83 -2.42
N TYR A 104 -2.26 -1.22 -2.36
CA TYR A 104 -3.53 -1.87 -2.67
C TYR A 104 -4.36 -1.00 -3.60
N ILE A 105 -4.93 -1.64 -4.61
CA ILE A 105 -5.75 -1.01 -5.63
C ILE A 105 -7.04 -1.79 -5.72
N LEU A 106 -8.17 -1.07 -5.71
CA LEU A 106 -9.48 -1.69 -5.89
C LEU A 106 -9.48 -2.59 -7.13
N PRO A 107 -10.04 -3.81 -7.06
CA PRO A 107 -9.95 -4.80 -8.14
C PRO A 107 -10.39 -4.26 -9.50
N LYS A 108 -11.45 -3.45 -9.53
CA LYS A 108 -11.97 -2.80 -10.75
C LYS A 108 -10.93 -1.92 -11.46
N TYR A 109 -9.93 -1.41 -10.74
CA TYR A 109 -8.91 -0.48 -11.26
C TYR A 109 -7.52 -1.10 -11.35
N GLN A 110 -7.40 -2.40 -11.12
CA GLN A 110 -6.16 -3.12 -11.40
C GLN A 110 -5.88 -3.12 -12.91
N GLY A 111 -4.60 -3.10 -13.29
CA GLY A 111 -4.22 -2.96 -14.71
C GLY A 111 -4.28 -1.52 -15.26
N SER A 112 -4.83 -0.54 -14.52
CA SER A 112 -4.92 0.87 -14.96
C SER A 112 -3.60 1.65 -14.93
N GLY A 113 -2.51 1.04 -14.44
CA GLY A 113 -1.24 1.72 -14.19
C GLY A 113 -1.12 2.39 -12.82
N CYS A 114 -2.14 2.30 -11.95
CA CYS A 114 -2.16 2.93 -10.64
C CYS A 114 -1.00 2.47 -9.74
N GLY A 115 -0.73 1.16 -9.65
CA GLY A 115 0.39 0.64 -8.87
C GLY A 115 1.75 1.16 -9.36
N LYS A 116 1.92 1.25 -10.68
CA LYS A 116 3.12 1.85 -11.28
C LYS A 116 3.27 3.34 -10.91
N ALA A 117 2.18 4.09 -10.95
CA ALA A 117 2.18 5.51 -10.60
C ALA A 117 2.54 5.71 -9.12
N MET A 118 1.98 4.90 -8.21
CA MET A 118 2.30 4.95 -6.78
C MET A 118 3.78 4.63 -6.51
N ILE A 119 4.33 3.56 -7.10
CA ILE A 119 5.76 3.23 -6.91
C ILE A 119 6.65 4.36 -7.43
N LYS A 120 6.34 4.94 -8.60
CA LYS A 120 7.11 6.06 -9.13
C LYS A 120 7.08 7.29 -8.21
N GLU A 121 5.95 7.58 -7.59
CA GLU A 121 5.87 8.70 -6.64
C GLU A 121 6.70 8.39 -5.38
N ILE A 122 6.65 7.15 -4.86
CA ILE A 122 7.49 6.73 -3.74
C ILE A 122 8.99 6.77 -4.11
N GLU A 123 9.38 6.35 -5.33
CA GLU A 123 10.76 6.48 -5.82
C GLU A 123 11.24 7.93 -5.81
N LYS A 124 10.43 8.85 -6.31
CA LYS A 124 10.73 10.28 -6.32
C LYS A 124 10.92 10.82 -4.90
N ILE A 125 10.01 10.46 -3.99
CA ILE A 125 10.10 10.86 -2.58
C ILE A 125 11.34 10.26 -1.90
N ALA A 126 11.64 8.98 -2.14
CA ALA A 126 12.81 8.31 -1.60
C ALA A 126 14.12 9.00 -2.02
N ARG A 127 14.27 9.26 -3.33
CA ARG A 127 15.45 9.99 -3.87
C ARG A 127 15.59 11.38 -3.27
N PHE A 128 14.48 12.12 -3.16
CA PHE A 128 14.47 13.46 -2.56
C PHE A 128 14.93 13.44 -1.09
N ASN A 129 14.68 12.34 -0.38
CA ASN A 129 15.10 12.14 1.02
C ASN A 129 16.42 11.35 1.13
N ASN A 130 17.23 11.28 0.08
CA ASN A 130 18.52 10.60 0.05
C ASN A 130 18.45 9.10 0.40
N ASN A 131 17.33 8.46 0.13
CA ASN A 131 17.23 7.00 0.22
C ASN A 131 17.62 6.38 -1.13
N SER A 132 18.48 5.38 -1.09
CA SER A 132 19.06 4.77 -2.29
C SER A 132 18.36 3.48 -2.72
N THR A 133 17.43 2.97 -1.92
CA THR A 133 16.82 1.66 -2.16
C THR A 133 15.36 1.68 -1.72
N LEU A 134 14.49 1.08 -2.54
CA LEU A 134 13.14 0.68 -2.11
C LEU A 134 13.18 -0.76 -1.64
N SER A 135 12.52 -1.05 -0.53
CA SER A 135 12.34 -2.40 0.02
C SER A 135 10.86 -2.68 0.24
N LEU A 136 10.44 -3.91 0.09
CA LEU A 136 9.08 -4.36 0.43
C LEU A 136 9.07 -5.84 0.83
N ASN A 137 8.02 -6.22 1.55
CA ASN A 137 7.68 -7.62 1.77
C ASN A 137 6.47 -7.99 0.91
N VAL A 138 6.45 -9.20 0.37
CA VAL A 138 5.33 -9.74 -0.40
C VAL A 138 5.20 -11.23 -0.13
N ASN A 139 3.96 -11.68 0.14
CA ASN A 139 3.71 -13.11 0.35
C ASN A 139 4.21 -13.93 -0.86
N ARG A 140 4.89 -15.04 -0.59
CA ARG A 140 5.55 -15.89 -1.61
C ARG A 140 4.60 -16.43 -2.67
N ASN A 141 3.31 -16.54 -2.35
CA ASN A 141 2.27 -17.02 -3.26
C ASN A 141 1.50 -15.87 -3.95
N ASN A 142 1.89 -14.61 -3.70
CA ASN A 142 1.19 -13.46 -4.26
C ASN A 142 1.61 -13.21 -5.72
N ARG A 143 0.63 -13.09 -6.61
CA ARG A 143 0.84 -12.77 -8.04
C ARG A 143 1.54 -11.42 -8.28
N ALA A 144 1.50 -10.52 -7.31
CA ALA A 144 2.18 -9.23 -7.36
C ALA A 144 3.71 -9.33 -7.46
N ILE A 145 4.31 -10.47 -7.13
CA ILE A 145 5.76 -10.73 -7.30
C ILE A 145 6.21 -10.44 -8.74
N THR A 146 5.45 -10.92 -9.72
CA THR A 146 5.75 -10.67 -11.14
C THR A 146 5.72 -9.19 -11.49
N PHE A 147 4.75 -8.45 -10.96
CA PHE A 147 4.66 -7.00 -11.12
C PHE A 147 5.90 -6.31 -10.53
N TYR A 148 6.32 -6.66 -9.31
CA TYR A 148 7.51 -6.07 -8.68
C TYR A 148 8.79 -6.41 -9.43
N LYS A 149 8.96 -7.67 -9.89
CA LYS A 149 10.10 -8.07 -10.74
C LYS A 149 10.18 -7.25 -12.03
N ASN A 150 9.05 -7.06 -12.70
CA ASN A 150 8.96 -6.24 -13.92
C ASN A 150 9.23 -4.74 -13.64
N PHE A 151 9.09 -4.31 -12.40
CA PHE A 151 9.41 -2.95 -11.96
C PHE A 151 10.88 -2.80 -11.49
N GLY A 152 11.66 -3.88 -11.54
CA GLY A 152 13.10 -3.88 -11.21
C GLY A 152 13.42 -4.31 -9.78
N PHE A 153 12.46 -4.79 -9.02
CA PHE A 153 12.72 -5.38 -7.71
C PHE A 153 13.31 -6.79 -7.85
N LYS A 154 14.22 -7.13 -6.95
CA LYS A 154 14.83 -8.47 -6.84
C LYS A 154 14.53 -9.06 -5.48
N ILE A 155 14.30 -10.36 -5.43
CA ILE A 155 14.21 -11.08 -4.16
C ILE A 155 15.61 -11.11 -3.55
N ILE A 156 15.72 -10.67 -2.29
CA ILE A 156 16.98 -10.64 -1.55
C ILE A 156 16.97 -11.53 -0.31
N ASN A 157 15.79 -11.84 0.21
CA ASN A 157 15.62 -12.68 1.40
C ASN A 157 14.22 -13.30 1.45
N GLU A 158 14.06 -14.27 2.34
CA GLU A 158 12.78 -14.88 2.73
C GLU A 158 12.58 -14.71 4.23
N GLU A 159 11.37 -14.40 4.64
CA GLU A 159 11.00 -14.23 6.05
C GLU A 159 9.72 -14.99 6.37
N ASN A 160 9.71 -15.62 7.55
CA ASN A 160 8.53 -16.18 8.18
C ASN A 160 8.26 -15.36 9.43
N ILE A 161 7.27 -14.49 9.38
CA ILE A 161 6.95 -13.55 10.45
C ILE A 161 5.78 -14.12 11.22
N ASP A 162 5.99 -14.44 12.51
CA ASP A 162 4.89 -14.75 13.42
C ASP A 162 4.11 -13.46 13.71
N ILE A 163 2.83 -13.44 13.34
CA ILE A 163 1.95 -12.30 13.52
C ILE A 163 0.99 -12.50 14.70
N GLY A 164 1.21 -13.56 15.50
CA GLY A 164 0.36 -13.93 16.62
C GLY A 164 -0.82 -14.81 16.22
N ASN A 165 -1.54 -15.28 17.22
CA ASN A 165 -2.73 -16.12 17.05
C ASN A 165 -2.48 -17.41 16.23
N GLY A 166 -1.22 -17.88 16.18
CA GLY A 166 -0.80 -19.05 15.38
C GLY A 166 -0.71 -18.80 13.87
N PHE A 167 -0.74 -17.54 13.43
CA PHE A 167 -0.61 -17.16 12.04
C PHE A 167 0.79 -16.67 11.69
N PHE A 168 1.20 -16.95 10.46
CA PHE A 168 2.48 -16.51 9.90
C PHE A 168 2.28 -15.74 8.60
N MET A 169 3.15 -14.75 8.36
CA MET A 169 3.38 -14.18 7.05
C MET A 169 4.63 -14.80 6.45
N GLU A 170 4.47 -15.48 5.33
CA GLU A 170 5.55 -16.14 4.60
C GLU A 170 5.91 -15.28 3.39
N ASP A 171 6.88 -14.40 3.57
CA ASP A 171 7.16 -13.33 2.63
C ASP A 171 8.52 -13.50 1.94
N PHE A 172 8.61 -13.01 0.72
CA PHE A 172 9.86 -12.55 0.14
C PHE A 172 10.13 -11.12 0.55
N VAL A 173 11.38 -10.83 0.90
CA VAL A 173 11.89 -9.45 0.94
C VAL A 173 12.41 -9.12 -0.45
N MET A 174 11.89 -8.05 -1.04
CA MET A 174 12.32 -7.59 -2.35
C MET A 174 12.88 -6.18 -2.28
N GLU A 175 13.96 -5.93 -3.01
CA GLU A 175 14.60 -4.61 -3.07
C GLU A 175 14.85 -4.15 -4.50
N LYS A 176 14.82 -2.82 -4.66
CA LYS A 176 15.18 -2.12 -5.89
C LYS A 176 16.10 -0.97 -5.55
N VAL A 177 17.30 -0.96 -6.14
CA VAL A 177 18.23 0.18 -6.09
C VAL A 177 17.66 1.32 -6.94
N LEU A 178 17.75 2.56 -6.44
CA LEU A 178 17.20 3.77 -7.06
C LEU A 178 18.24 4.52 -7.90
#